data_8726e42e6b5b90e0df6a74cd3be71790
#
_entry.id   8726e42e6b5b90e0df6a74cd3be71790
#
_cell.length_a   1.000
_cell.length_b   1.000
_cell.length_c   1.000
_cell.angle_alpha   90.00
_cell.angle_beta   90.00
_cell.angle_gamma   90.00
#
_symmetry.space_group_name_H-M   'P 1'
#
loop_
_entity.id
_entity.type
_entity.pdbx_description
1 polymer ?
#
loop_
_entity_poly.entity_id
_entity_poly.type
_entity_poly.pdbx_seq_one_letter_code
_entity_poly.pdbx_strand_id
1 'polypeptide(L)'
;AGASAGLVFGNANELSDNKVTNPTSIVTGHDYVGGIAGYSAGAISNSKNYGRVTGADRVGGIAGAALSAVSSNISYAPVNASKDYAGGIVGHHSVNAAVSSNINYGSTEAGGSYAGGIAGAIRGTTAATGNTNNGDVTATGNYVGGIVGSSSNRDADTGTAGAAITTSVNNGAVSGGDYVGGIAGLYRSTSALHTATNNGAVSGASYVGGIAGAAYGPFGNNSLATNVKNTAAIKGTGNYIGGLGGYLKSVAASVRTVS
;
A
#
# COMPACT_ATOMS: atom_id res chain seq x y z
N ALA A 1 -22.95 -4.88 -19.86
CA ALA A 1 -23.70 -4.31 -18.75
C ALA A 1 -22.71 -3.94 -17.68
N GLY A 2 -22.49 -2.64 -17.45
CA GLY A 2 -21.54 -2.15 -16.46
C GLY A 2 -21.99 -2.53 -15.05
N ALA A 3 -21.14 -3.20 -14.29
CA ALA A 3 -21.37 -3.38 -12.87
C ALA A 3 -21.25 -2.02 -12.18
N SER A 4 -22.29 -1.63 -11.47
CA SER A 4 -22.32 -0.41 -10.67
C SER A 4 -21.34 -0.55 -9.52
N ALA A 5 -20.55 0.47 -9.26
CA ALA A 5 -19.73 0.56 -8.06
C ALA A 5 -20.64 0.43 -6.83
N GLY A 6 -20.46 -0.63 -6.06
CA GLY A 6 -21.30 -0.89 -4.89
C GLY A 6 -20.96 0.09 -3.77
N LEU A 7 -21.86 1.04 -3.51
CA LEU A 7 -21.78 1.91 -2.35
C LEU A 7 -22.50 1.21 -1.19
N VAL A 8 -21.74 0.64 -0.28
CA VAL A 8 -22.30 0.08 0.96
C VAL A 8 -22.23 1.14 2.04
N PHE A 9 -23.32 1.83 2.29
CA PHE A 9 -23.54 2.63 3.49
C PHE A 9 -24.28 1.78 4.53
N GLY A 10 -23.71 1.63 5.69
CA GLY A 10 -24.43 1.01 6.79
C GLY A 10 -23.49 0.65 7.93
N ASN A 11 -24.07 0.49 9.09
CA ASN A 11 -23.45 -0.12 10.26
C ASN A 11 -23.21 -1.59 9.90
N ALA A 12 -22.20 -1.81 9.06
CA ALA A 12 -22.04 -3.06 8.37
C ALA A 12 -21.43 -4.08 9.31
N ASN A 13 -22.14 -5.15 9.48
CA ASN A 13 -21.56 -6.43 9.80
C ASN A 13 -20.44 -6.75 8.80
N GLU A 14 -19.57 -7.65 9.15
CA GLU A 14 -18.45 -8.11 8.34
C GLU A 14 -18.88 -8.49 6.91
N LEU A 15 -18.09 -8.08 5.92
CA LEU A 15 -18.16 -8.55 4.54
C LEU A 15 -17.12 -9.67 4.39
N SER A 16 -17.55 -10.93 4.54
CA SER A 16 -16.67 -12.08 4.41
C SER A 16 -17.02 -12.96 3.21
N ASP A 17 -16.03 -13.66 2.68
CA ASP A 17 -16.15 -14.67 1.63
C ASP A 17 -16.81 -14.19 0.32
N ASN A 18 -16.74 -12.88 0.05
CA ASN A 18 -17.28 -12.31 -1.18
C ASN A 18 -16.36 -12.58 -2.37
N LYS A 19 -16.95 -12.76 -3.56
CA LYS A 19 -16.17 -13.12 -4.73
C LYS A 19 -16.71 -12.48 -6.01
N VAL A 20 -15.87 -11.71 -6.70
CA VAL A 20 -16.06 -11.33 -8.09
C VAL A 20 -15.33 -12.36 -8.95
N THR A 21 -16.03 -13.29 -9.54
CA THR A 21 -15.44 -14.49 -10.15
C THR A 21 -15.05 -14.34 -11.61
N ASN A 22 -15.66 -13.41 -12.32
CA ASN A 22 -15.43 -13.28 -13.75
C ASN A 22 -14.25 -12.31 -14.02
N PRO A 23 -13.14 -12.78 -14.59
CA PRO A 23 -11.99 -11.95 -14.90
C PRO A 23 -12.26 -10.90 -16.00
N THR A 24 -13.33 -11.05 -16.77
CA THR A 24 -13.77 -10.04 -17.74
C THR A 24 -14.68 -8.98 -17.14
N SER A 25 -15.07 -9.12 -15.87
CA SER A 25 -15.86 -8.09 -15.18
C SER A 25 -15.04 -6.83 -15.01
N ILE A 26 -15.70 -5.70 -15.20
CA ILE A 26 -15.11 -4.37 -14.98
C ILE A 26 -16.00 -3.64 -13.97
N VAL A 27 -15.39 -3.23 -12.85
CA VAL A 27 -16.01 -2.31 -11.91
C VAL A 27 -15.49 -0.91 -12.25
N THR A 28 -16.38 -0.02 -12.63
CA THR A 28 -16.03 1.35 -13.01
C THR A 28 -16.84 2.35 -12.21
N GLY A 29 -16.18 3.38 -11.72
CA GLY A 29 -16.82 4.47 -10.98
C GLY A 29 -15.99 5.75 -11.03
N HIS A 30 -16.38 6.77 -10.28
CA HIS A 30 -15.61 7.99 -10.14
C HIS A 30 -14.72 7.88 -8.88
N ASP A 31 -15.25 8.05 -7.69
CA ASP A 31 -14.53 7.96 -6.44
C ASP A 31 -14.99 6.76 -5.60
N TYR A 32 -14.12 6.28 -4.71
CA TYR A 32 -14.40 5.15 -3.83
C TYR A 32 -14.83 3.89 -4.62
N VAL A 33 -13.97 3.41 -5.49
CA VAL A 33 -14.27 2.25 -6.34
C VAL A 33 -13.53 1.02 -5.84
N GLY A 34 -14.24 -0.03 -5.55
CA GLY A 34 -13.68 -1.30 -5.11
C GLY A 34 -14.34 -2.50 -5.76
N GLY A 35 -13.58 -3.57 -5.97
CA GLY A 35 -14.11 -4.79 -6.56
C GLY A 35 -15.21 -5.45 -5.72
N ILE A 36 -15.14 -5.33 -4.39
CA ILE A 36 -16.14 -5.85 -3.45
C ILE A 36 -16.99 -4.71 -2.87
N ALA A 37 -16.33 -3.63 -2.42
CA ALA A 37 -17.03 -2.49 -1.84
C ALA A 37 -16.41 -1.16 -2.28
N GLY A 38 -17.21 -0.20 -2.69
CA GLY A 38 -16.70 1.17 -2.92
C GLY A 38 -16.21 1.79 -1.61
N TYR A 39 -17.03 1.70 -0.57
CA TYR A 39 -16.72 2.16 0.78
C TYR A 39 -17.25 1.15 1.80
N SER A 40 -16.45 0.79 2.81
CA SER A 40 -16.88 -0.12 3.86
C SER A 40 -16.62 0.45 5.25
N ALA A 41 -17.64 0.49 6.09
CA ALA A 41 -17.53 0.77 7.52
C ALA A 41 -17.30 -0.51 8.33
N GLY A 42 -17.68 -1.68 7.81
CA GLY A 42 -17.45 -2.99 8.40
C GLY A 42 -16.15 -3.63 7.94
N ALA A 43 -15.72 -4.67 8.64
CA ALA A 43 -14.55 -5.45 8.25
C ALA A 43 -14.77 -6.16 6.91
N ILE A 44 -13.71 -6.31 6.12
CA ILE A 44 -13.71 -7.08 4.88
C ILE A 44 -12.68 -8.19 5.00
N SER A 45 -13.14 -9.44 4.91
CA SER A 45 -12.25 -10.59 5.04
C SER A 45 -12.51 -11.68 3.99
N ASN A 46 -11.50 -12.49 3.74
CA ASN A 46 -11.55 -13.70 2.89
C ASN A 46 -12.15 -13.49 1.49
N SER A 47 -12.22 -12.26 1.04
CA SER A 47 -12.87 -11.91 -0.23
C SER A 47 -11.89 -11.97 -1.40
N LYS A 48 -12.39 -12.27 -2.60
CA LYS A 48 -11.57 -12.41 -3.81
C LYS A 48 -12.13 -11.59 -4.97
N ASN A 49 -11.26 -10.84 -5.63
CA ASN A 49 -11.62 -10.11 -6.84
C ASN A 49 -10.77 -10.55 -8.04
N TYR A 50 -11.41 -10.91 -9.12
CA TYR A 50 -10.81 -11.23 -10.41
C TYR A 50 -11.11 -10.17 -11.49
N GLY A 51 -12.09 -9.30 -11.25
CA GLY A 51 -12.53 -8.29 -12.20
C GLY A 51 -11.74 -6.99 -12.10
N ARG A 52 -11.41 -6.38 -13.24
CA ARG A 52 -10.71 -5.08 -13.29
C ARG A 52 -11.46 -3.99 -12.51
N VAL A 53 -10.72 -3.13 -11.82
CA VAL A 53 -11.28 -2.00 -11.07
C VAL A 53 -10.71 -0.69 -11.62
N THR A 54 -11.57 0.23 -12.02
CA THR A 54 -11.17 1.52 -12.61
C THR A 54 -11.98 2.65 -11.98
N GLY A 55 -11.30 3.72 -11.60
CA GLY A 55 -11.93 4.91 -11.03
C GLY A 55 -11.05 6.15 -11.15
N ALA A 56 -11.47 7.24 -10.51
CA ALA A 56 -10.67 8.45 -10.44
C ALA A 56 -9.87 8.49 -9.13
N ASP A 57 -10.53 8.43 -7.99
CA ASP A 57 -9.88 8.59 -6.69
C ASP A 57 -10.30 7.47 -5.72
N ARG A 58 -9.39 7.03 -4.86
CA ARG A 58 -9.60 5.95 -3.89
C ARG A 58 -10.11 4.66 -4.54
N VAL A 59 -9.25 4.07 -5.35
CA VAL A 59 -9.56 2.85 -6.10
C VAL A 59 -8.81 1.67 -5.48
N GLY A 60 -9.51 0.60 -5.15
CA GLY A 60 -8.92 -0.59 -4.57
C GLY A 60 -9.45 -1.88 -5.18
N GLY A 61 -8.60 -2.89 -5.29
CA GLY A 61 -9.00 -4.19 -5.85
C GLY A 61 -10.11 -4.87 -5.05
N ILE A 62 -10.17 -4.63 -3.73
CA ILE A 62 -11.22 -5.11 -2.83
C ILE A 62 -12.10 -3.94 -2.38
N ALA A 63 -11.53 -2.87 -1.84
CA ALA A 63 -12.30 -1.73 -1.36
C ALA A 63 -11.69 -0.41 -1.81
N GLY A 64 -12.52 0.53 -2.27
CA GLY A 64 -12.08 1.90 -2.55
C GLY A 64 -11.60 2.59 -1.28
N ALA A 65 -12.42 2.56 -0.23
CA ALA A 65 -12.04 2.96 1.11
C ALA A 65 -12.60 2.02 2.18
N ALA A 66 -11.87 1.89 3.31
CA ALA A 66 -12.30 1.08 4.45
C ALA A 66 -12.08 1.80 5.78
N LEU A 67 -13.08 1.69 6.66
CA LEU A 67 -13.07 2.18 8.04
C LEU A 67 -13.02 1.04 9.07
N SER A 68 -12.62 -0.15 8.68
CA SER A 68 -12.47 -1.30 9.58
C SER A 68 -11.40 -2.23 9.04
N ALA A 69 -11.20 -3.38 9.68
CA ALA A 69 -10.17 -4.34 9.30
C ALA A 69 -10.35 -4.84 7.85
N VAL A 70 -9.23 -4.95 7.14
CA VAL A 70 -9.16 -5.53 5.79
C VAL A 70 -8.16 -6.68 5.85
N SER A 71 -8.65 -7.92 5.88
CA SER A 71 -7.80 -9.07 6.15
C SER A 71 -8.06 -10.28 5.26
N SER A 72 -6.99 -11.01 4.94
CA SER A 72 -7.06 -12.28 4.20
C SER A 72 -7.75 -12.18 2.83
N ASN A 73 -7.74 -11.01 2.21
CA ASN A 73 -8.33 -10.81 0.90
C ASN A 73 -7.31 -11.04 -0.22
N ILE A 74 -7.79 -11.43 -1.39
CA ILE A 74 -6.96 -11.66 -2.57
C ILE A 74 -7.52 -10.87 -3.76
N SER A 75 -6.67 -10.04 -4.38
CA SER A 75 -6.99 -9.37 -5.64
C SER A 75 -6.12 -9.94 -6.76
N TYR A 76 -6.74 -10.39 -7.84
CA TYR A 76 -6.07 -10.82 -9.06
C TYR A 76 -6.16 -9.77 -10.18
N ALA A 77 -6.95 -8.76 -9.96
CA ALA A 77 -7.34 -7.82 -10.98
C ALA A 77 -6.43 -6.59 -11.05
N PRO A 78 -6.22 -6.04 -12.24
CA PRO A 78 -5.62 -4.71 -12.38
C PRO A 78 -6.51 -3.63 -11.73
N VAL A 79 -5.85 -2.72 -11.02
CA VAL A 79 -6.45 -1.54 -10.39
C VAL A 79 -5.90 -0.29 -11.06
N ASN A 80 -6.78 0.59 -11.53
CA ASN A 80 -6.39 1.84 -12.15
C ASN A 80 -7.18 3.02 -11.54
N ALA A 81 -6.47 3.94 -10.88
CA ALA A 81 -6.98 5.22 -10.46
C ALA A 81 -6.44 6.31 -11.40
N SER A 82 -7.29 7.06 -12.06
CA SER A 82 -6.83 8.14 -12.95
C SER A 82 -6.28 9.37 -12.20
N LYS A 83 -6.50 9.44 -10.88
CA LYS A 83 -5.96 10.44 -9.95
C LYS A 83 -5.17 9.75 -8.84
N ASP A 84 -5.59 9.91 -7.59
CA ASP A 84 -4.85 9.51 -6.39
C ASP A 84 -5.41 8.25 -5.72
N TYR A 85 -4.65 7.67 -4.81
CA TYR A 85 -5.01 6.57 -3.93
C TYR A 85 -5.40 5.27 -4.65
N ALA A 86 -4.46 4.71 -5.40
CA ALA A 86 -4.60 3.36 -5.94
C ALA A 86 -4.01 2.32 -4.96
N GLY A 87 -4.79 1.28 -4.64
CA GLY A 87 -4.34 0.15 -3.84
C GLY A 87 -4.75 -1.18 -4.46
N GLY A 88 -3.84 -2.13 -4.57
CA GLY A 88 -4.18 -3.46 -5.08
C GLY A 88 -5.26 -4.17 -4.25
N ILE A 89 -5.41 -3.80 -2.97
CA ILE A 89 -6.46 -4.26 -2.06
C ILE A 89 -7.36 -3.09 -1.64
N VAL A 90 -6.81 -2.03 -1.05
CA VAL A 90 -7.60 -0.89 -0.58
C VAL A 90 -6.99 0.44 -1.03
N GLY A 91 -7.79 1.29 -1.67
CA GLY A 91 -7.33 2.62 -2.09
C GLY A 91 -6.91 3.48 -0.90
N HIS A 92 -7.80 3.62 0.10
CA HIS A 92 -7.57 4.41 1.29
C HIS A 92 -8.12 3.75 2.57
N HIS A 93 -7.27 3.56 3.57
CA HIS A 93 -7.64 3.01 4.88
C HIS A 93 -7.47 4.09 5.96
N SER A 94 -8.54 4.42 6.68
CA SER A 94 -8.61 5.68 7.45
C SER A 94 -8.67 5.51 8.96
N VAL A 95 -8.52 4.31 9.51
CA VAL A 95 -8.76 4.04 10.94
C VAL A 95 -7.69 3.18 11.58
N ASN A 96 -7.72 3.12 12.91
CA ASN A 96 -6.89 2.23 13.71
C ASN A 96 -7.40 0.77 13.65
N ALA A 97 -7.42 0.19 12.46
CA ALA A 97 -7.79 -1.20 12.24
C ALA A 97 -6.76 -1.88 11.33
N ALA A 98 -6.66 -3.20 11.42
CA ALA A 98 -5.61 -3.96 10.75
C ALA A 98 -5.82 -4.04 9.23
N VAL A 99 -4.72 -3.94 8.48
CA VAL A 99 -4.63 -4.35 7.06
C VAL A 99 -3.68 -5.53 7.01
N SER A 100 -4.20 -6.77 7.04
CA SER A 100 -3.34 -7.93 7.30
C SER A 100 -3.60 -9.13 6.40
N SER A 101 -2.53 -9.87 6.11
CA SER A 101 -2.60 -11.13 5.37
C SER A 101 -3.28 -11.04 4.00
N ASN A 102 -3.25 -9.87 3.37
CA ASN A 102 -3.81 -9.67 2.04
C ASN A 102 -2.78 -9.99 0.96
N ILE A 103 -3.24 -10.46 -0.19
CA ILE A 103 -2.40 -10.80 -1.34
C ILE A 103 -2.92 -10.06 -2.57
N ASN A 104 -2.05 -9.31 -3.23
CA ASN A 104 -2.33 -8.71 -4.52
C ASN A 104 -1.49 -9.37 -5.61
N TYR A 105 -2.11 -9.76 -6.71
CA TYR A 105 -1.47 -10.27 -7.93
C TYR A 105 -1.64 -9.31 -9.12
N GLY A 106 -2.62 -8.42 -9.07
CA GLY A 106 -2.88 -7.46 -10.13
C GLY A 106 -1.93 -6.27 -10.09
N SER A 107 -1.69 -5.66 -11.24
CA SER A 107 -1.00 -4.37 -11.30
C SER A 107 -1.83 -3.27 -10.63
N THR A 108 -1.14 -2.29 -10.06
CA THR A 108 -1.75 -1.13 -9.41
C THR A 108 -1.19 0.15 -10.04
N GLU A 109 -2.06 0.99 -10.58
CA GLU A 109 -1.67 2.22 -11.26
C GLU A 109 -2.42 3.42 -10.71
N ALA A 110 -1.69 4.51 -10.42
CA ALA A 110 -2.26 5.82 -10.12
C ALA A 110 -1.79 6.87 -11.13
N GLY A 111 -2.72 7.60 -11.72
CA GLY A 111 -2.44 8.75 -12.57
C GLY A 111 -1.88 9.96 -11.80
N GLY A 112 -2.07 10.01 -10.48
CA GLY A 112 -1.53 10.98 -9.55
C GLY A 112 -0.57 10.32 -8.55
N SER A 113 -0.84 10.51 -7.25
CA SER A 113 0.00 10.09 -6.12
C SER A 113 -0.65 8.97 -5.29
N TYR A 114 0.10 8.41 -4.34
CA TYR A 114 -0.36 7.40 -3.37
C TYR A 114 -0.74 6.07 -4.02
N ALA A 115 0.22 5.39 -4.63
CA ALA A 115 0.05 4.04 -5.13
C ALA A 115 0.71 3.01 -4.21
N GLY A 116 0.00 1.93 -3.90
CA GLY A 116 0.52 0.81 -3.12
C GLY A 116 -0.03 -0.53 -3.61
N GLY A 117 0.81 -1.55 -3.62
CA GLY A 117 0.38 -2.89 -4.04
C GLY A 117 -0.69 -3.49 -3.12
N ILE A 118 -0.76 -3.03 -1.87
CA ILE A 118 -1.83 -3.38 -0.92
C ILE A 118 -2.70 -2.16 -0.64
N ALA A 119 -2.11 -1.04 -0.25
CA ALA A 119 -2.87 0.15 0.09
C ALA A 119 -2.25 1.42 -0.50
N GLY A 120 -3.06 2.27 -1.13
CA GLY A 120 -2.60 3.60 -1.55
C GLY A 120 -2.15 4.43 -0.36
N ALA A 121 -2.99 4.52 0.68
CA ALA A 121 -2.62 5.12 1.96
C ALA A 121 -3.25 4.38 3.15
N ILE A 122 -2.51 4.33 4.25
CA ILE A 122 -2.99 3.86 5.57
C ILE A 122 -2.82 5.00 6.57
N ARG A 123 -3.95 5.45 7.12
CA ARG A 123 -4.03 6.51 8.12
C ARG A 123 -4.51 5.96 9.44
N GLY A 124 -3.71 5.23 10.10
CA GLY A 124 -4.03 4.64 11.39
C GLY A 124 -2.75 4.18 12.05
N THR A 125 -2.79 3.79 13.30
CA THR A 125 -1.63 3.32 14.06
C THR A 125 -1.53 1.80 14.14
N THR A 126 -2.60 1.08 13.79
CA THR A 126 -2.61 -0.39 13.79
C THR A 126 -1.81 -0.94 12.62
N ALA A 127 -1.01 -1.95 12.88
CA ALA A 127 -0.04 -2.46 11.93
C ALA A 127 -0.65 -3.04 10.64
N ALA A 128 0.04 -2.78 9.52
CA ALA A 128 -0.12 -3.51 8.27
C ALA A 128 0.84 -4.71 8.28
N THR A 129 0.31 -5.92 8.41
CA THR A 129 1.12 -7.11 8.73
C THR A 129 0.86 -8.27 7.78
N GLY A 130 1.93 -8.95 7.34
CA GLY A 130 1.80 -10.21 6.60
C GLY A 130 1.22 -10.04 5.19
N ASN A 131 1.33 -8.87 4.60
CA ASN A 131 0.79 -8.61 3.28
C ASN A 131 1.80 -8.97 2.18
N THR A 132 1.32 -9.46 1.05
CA THR A 132 2.13 -9.81 -0.10
C THR A 132 1.64 -9.11 -1.36
N ASN A 133 2.53 -8.41 -2.03
CA ASN A 133 2.27 -7.86 -3.35
C ASN A 133 3.11 -8.58 -4.41
N ASN A 134 2.44 -9.11 -5.44
CA ASN A 134 3.07 -9.75 -6.59
C ASN A 134 2.89 -8.94 -7.89
N GLY A 135 2.02 -7.94 -7.89
CA GLY A 135 1.78 -7.08 -9.05
C GLY A 135 2.67 -5.84 -9.06
N ASP A 136 2.93 -5.31 -10.23
CA ASP A 136 3.67 -4.06 -10.39
C ASP A 136 2.86 -2.87 -9.86
N VAL A 137 3.56 -1.87 -9.33
CA VAL A 137 2.97 -0.65 -8.79
C VAL A 137 3.56 0.55 -9.50
N THR A 138 2.72 1.35 -10.13
CA THR A 138 3.15 2.56 -10.85
C THR A 138 2.33 3.78 -10.45
N ALA A 139 2.97 4.95 -10.41
CA ALA A 139 2.28 6.22 -10.33
C ALA A 139 3.02 7.30 -11.13
N THR A 140 2.30 8.28 -11.65
CA THR A 140 2.95 9.45 -12.27
C THR A 140 3.43 10.44 -11.21
N GLY A 141 2.76 10.48 -10.06
CA GLY A 141 3.09 11.33 -8.93
C GLY A 141 3.96 10.65 -7.87
N ASN A 142 3.76 11.04 -6.63
CA ASN A 142 4.62 10.74 -5.49
C ASN A 142 4.00 9.68 -4.56
N TYR A 143 4.79 9.21 -3.60
CA TYR A 143 4.38 8.27 -2.55
C TYR A 143 3.96 6.91 -3.12
N VAL A 144 4.93 6.19 -3.67
CA VAL A 144 4.72 4.90 -4.32
C VAL A 144 5.43 3.80 -3.53
N GLY A 145 4.70 2.78 -3.12
CA GLY A 145 5.25 1.67 -2.36
C GLY A 145 4.74 0.31 -2.83
N GLY A 146 5.60 -0.68 -2.81
CA GLY A 146 5.20 -2.04 -3.18
C GLY A 146 4.12 -2.62 -2.28
N ILE A 147 4.04 -2.15 -1.02
CA ILE A 147 2.97 -2.51 -0.08
C ILE A 147 2.08 -1.30 0.18
N VAL A 148 2.64 -0.18 0.62
CA VAL A 148 1.86 1.01 1.00
C VAL A 148 2.47 2.25 0.37
N GLY A 149 1.67 3.05 -0.36
CA GLY A 149 2.12 4.33 -0.89
C GLY A 149 2.51 5.28 0.23
N SER A 150 1.63 5.51 1.21
CA SER A 150 1.91 6.30 2.40
C SER A 150 1.34 5.68 3.66
N SER A 151 2.19 5.42 4.65
CA SER A 151 1.82 5.13 6.04
C SER A 151 2.07 6.39 6.88
N SER A 152 1.05 7.21 7.01
CA SER A 152 1.09 8.48 7.76
C SER A 152 -0.31 8.87 8.20
N ASN A 153 -0.47 9.38 9.40
CA ASN A 153 -1.80 9.77 9.93
C ASN A 153 -2.33 11.11 9.35
N ARG A 154 -1.55 11.82 8.53
CA ARG A 154 -1.96 13.04 7.83
C ARG A 154 -1.21 13.23 6.52
N ASP A 155 -1.82 13.96 5.60
CA ASP A 155 -1.26 14.32 4.28
C ASP A 155 -0.07 15.31 4.37
N ALA A 156 0.24 15.85 5.54
CA ALA A 156 1.28 16.84 5.73
C ALA A 156 2.49 16.28 6.48
N ASP A 157 3.62 16.90 6.25
CA ASP A 157 4.97 16.54 6.77
C ASP A 157 5.11 16.59 8.31
N THR A 158 4.08 17.03 9.02
CA THR A 158 4.04 17.24 10.48
C THR A 158 3.07 16.30 11.22
N GLY A 159 2.53 15.26 10.58
CA GLY A 159 1.47 14.41 11.13
C GLY A 159 1.95 13.40 12.18
N THR A 160 1.00 12.95 12.99
CA THR A 160 1.15 11.87 13.96
C THR A 160 1.47 10.53 13.29
N ALA A 161 2.00 9.59 14.07
CA ALA A 161 2.43 8.28 13.60
C ALA A 161 1.37 7.53 12.78
N GLY A 162 1.80 6.98 11.66
CA GLY A 162 1.03 6.02 10.84
C GLY A 162 1.20 4.58 11.31
N ALA A 163 0.63 3.65 10.58
CA ALA A 163 0.70 2.22 10.83
C ALA A 163 2.15 1.68 10.74
N ALA A 164 2.49 0.76 11.62
CA ALA A 164 3.67 -0.08 11.42
C ALA A 164 3.50 -0.98 10.19
N ILE A 165 4.58 -1.27 9.48
CA ILE A 165 4.57 -2.24 8.39
C ILE A 165 5.50 -3.40 8.76
N THR A 166 4.94 -4.61 8.85
CA THR A 166 5.69 -5.76 9.33
C THR A 166 5.41 -7.01 8.52
N THR A 167 6.39 -7.90 8.44
CA THR A 167 6.25 -9.24 7.84
C THR A 167 5.61 -9.18 6.42
N SER A 168 5.99 -8.18 5.65
CA SER A 168 5.38 -7.93 4.33
C SER A 168 6.40 -8.15 3.21
N VAL A 169 5.92 -8.63 2.06
CA VAL A 169 6.76 -8.99 0.91
C VAL A 169 6.25 -8.29 -0.34
N ASN A 170 7.15 -7.58 -1.04
CA ASN A 170 6.90 -7.08 -2.37
C ASN A 170 7.74 -7.83 -3.40
N ASN A 171 7.09 -8.39 -4.41
CA ASN A 171 7.71 -9.07 -5.54
C ASN A 171 7.56 -8.29 -6.86
N GLY A 172 6.61 -7.37 -6.94
CA GLY A 172 6.37 -6.54 -8.12
C GLY A 172 7.33 -5.35 -8.23
N ALA A 173 7.56 -4.89 -9.43
CA ALA A 173 8.32 -3.67 -9.67
C ALA A 173 7.55 -2.44 -9.16
N VAL A 174 8.29 -1.42 -8.70
CA VAL A 174 7.71 -0.17 -8.16
C VAL A 174 8.31 1.02 -8.89
N SER A 175 7.46 1.88 -9.48
CA SER A 175 7.92 3.07 -10.15
C SER A 175 7.05 4.28 -9.89
N GLY A 176 7.66 5.47 -9.78
CA GLY A 176 6.94 6.71 -9.51
C GLY A 176 7.78 7.97 -9.64
N GLY A 177 7.23 9.09 -9.18
CA GLY A 177 7.95 10.35 -9.04
C GLY A 177 8.90 10.33 -7.84
N ASP A 178 8.58 11.11 -6.82
CA ASP A 178 9.34 11.15 -5.56
C ASP A 178 8.75 10.22 -4.50
N TYR A 179 9.55 9.89 -3.48
CA TYR A 179 9.17 9.00 -2.38
C TYR A 179 8.74 7.62 -2.87
N VAL A 180 9.67 6.92 -3.49
CA VAL A 180 9.44 5.58 -4.04
C VAL A 180 10.19 4.54 -3.21
N GLY A 181 9.46 3.56 -2.69
CA GLY A 181 10.03 2.50 -1.87
C GLY A 181 9.50 1.12 -2.23
N GLY A 182 10.34 0.10 -2.17
CA GLY A 182 9.93 -1.27 -2.46
C GLY A 182 8.85 -1.80 -1.50
N ILE A 183 8.75 -1.22 -0.30
CA ILE A 183 7.69 -1.52 0.69
C ILE A 183 6.82 -0.29 0.92
N ALA A 184 7.39 0.85 1.24
CA ALA A 184 6.64 2.07 1.51
C ALA A 184 7.23 3.28 0.78
N GLY A 185 6.40 4.07 0.12
CA GLY A 185 6.83 5.35 -0.43
C GLY A 185 7.20 6.32 0.69
N LEU A 186 6.25 6.60 1.56
CA LEU A 186 6.44 7.33 2.81
C LEU A 186 6.10 6.46 4.00
N TYR A 187 7.05 6.28 4.90
CA TYR A 187 6.86 5.62 6.19
C TYR A 187 7.00 6.62 7.33
N ARG A 188 5.94 6.82 8.09
CA ARG A 188 5.93 7.68 9.26
C ARG A 188 5.20 6.99 10.40
N SER A 189 5.92 6.34 11.28
CA SER A 189 5.36 5.60 12.41
C SER A 189 6.25 5.71 13.63
N THR A 190 5.66 5.63 14.82
CA THR A 190 6.41 5.44 16.07
C THR A 190 6.86 4.00 16.27
N SER A 191 6.26 3.06 15.56
CA SER A 191 6.66 1.65 15.54
C SER A 191 7.65 1.37 14.40
N ALA A 192 8.46 0.35 14.53
CA ALA A 192 9.46 0.01 13.53
C ALA A 192 8.84 -0.60 12.26
N LEU A 193 9.40 -0.26 11.09
CA LEU A 193 9.24 -1.06 9.89
C LEU A 193 10.25 -2.21 9.98
N HIS A 194 9.77 -3.45 10.04
CA HIS A 194 10.64 -4.61 10.22
C HIS A 194 10.12 -5.88 9.54
N THR A 195 11.01 -6.85 9.35
CA THR A 195 10.71 -8.15 8.72
C THR A 195 10.02 -7.97 7.36
N ALA A 196 10.49 -7.01 6.57
CA ALA A 196 9.94 -6.71 5.26
C ALA A 196 10.96 -7.00 4.17
N THR A 197 10.51 -7.62 3.07
CA THR A 197 11.37 -8.00 1.96
C THR A 197 10.87 -7.37 0.66
N ASN A 198 11.78 -6.71 -0.04
CA ASN A 198 11.54 -6.26 -1.40
C ASN A 198 12.38 -7.08 -2.38
N ASN A 199 11.72 -7.71 -3.34
CA ASN A 199 12.31 -8.46 -4.44
C ASN A 199 12.09 -7.78 -5.80
N GLY A 200 11.23 -6.75 -5.86
CA GLY A 200 10.92 -6.03 -7.08
C GLY A 200 11.82 -4.81 -7.30
N ALA A 201 12.20 -4.54 -8.54
CA ALA A 201 12.98 -3.35 -8.90
C ALA A 201 12.25 -2.06 -8.48
N VAL A 202 13.00 -1.04 -8.03
CA VAL A 202 12.45 0.24 -7.60
C VAL A 202 13.05 1.37 -8.44
N SER A 203 12.19 2.22 -9.00
CA SER A 203 12.64 3.37 -9.79
C SER A 203 11.83 4.63 -9.48
N GLY A 204 12.50 5.79 -9.46
CA GLY A 204 11.86 7.07 -9.20
C GLY A 204 12.77 8.25 -9.46
N ALA A 205 12.32 9.44 -9.09
CA ALA A 205 13.15 10.65 -9.18
C ALA A 205 14.00 10.81 -7.90
N SER A 206 13.46 11.37 -6.83
CA SER A 206 14.16 11.56 -5.56
C SER A 206 13.53 10.76 -4.42
N TYR A 207 14.25 10.59 -3.32
CA TYR A 207 13.81 9.79 -2.18
C TYR A 207 13.44 8.35 -2.62
N VAL A 208 14.39 7.65 -3.23
CA VAL A 208 14.18 6.29 -3.74
C VAL A 208 14.94 5.29 -2.87
N GLY A 209 14.24 4.31 -2.34
CA GLY A 209 14.82 3.29 -1.47
C GLY A 209 14.28 1.90 -1.71
N GLY A 210 15.12 0.88 -1.55
CA GLY A 210 14.71 -0.50 -1.73
C GLY A 210 13.61 -0.97 -0.78
N ILE A 211 13.47 -0.31 0.37
CA ILE A 211 12.41 -0.57 1.34
C ILE A 211 11.53 0.66 1.51
N ALA A 212 12.10 1.82 1.81
CA ALA A 212 11.32 3.04 1.99
C ALA A 212 11.90 4.20 1.17
N GLY A 213 11.06 4.95 0.49
CA GLY A 213 11.47 6.20 -0.16
C GLY A 213 11.94 7.20 0.89
N ALA A 214 11.09 7.50 1.86
CA ALA A 214 11.46 8.20 3.08
C ALA A 214 10.85 7.54 4.32
N ALA A 215 11.63 7.48 5.40
CA ALA A 215 11.18 7.00 6.69
C ALA A 215 11.47 8.02 7.80
N TYR A 216 10.41 8.37 8.53
CA TYR A 216 10.44 9.25 9.69
C TYR A 216 9.98 8.45 10.92
N GLY A 217 10.89 7.68 11.49
CA GLY A 217 10.60 6.79 12.60
C GLY A 217 11.59 5.65 12.68
N PRO A 218 11.41 4.71 13.61
CA PRO A 218 12.30 3.57 13.76
C PRO A 218 12.28 2.72 12.47
N PHE A 219 13.47 2.46 11.95
CA PHE A 219 13.67 1.63 10.77
C PHE A 219 14.50 0.41 11.18
N GLY A 220 13.90 -0.75 11.07
CA GLY A 220 14.42 -1.92 11.75
C GLY A 220 14.05 -1.88 13.25
N ASN A 221 14.18 -2.99 13.95
CA ASN A 221 13.85 -3.06 15.37
C ASN A 221 15.12 -3.19 16.21
N ASN A 222 15.11 -2.68 17.44
CA ASN A 222 16.19 -2.80 18.41
C ASN A 222 16.42 -4.23 18.95
N SER A 223 15.56 -5.18 18.60
CA SER A 223 15.70 -6.59 18.96
C SER A 223 16.17 -7.44 17.77
N LEU A 224 16.88 -8.48 18.08
CA LEU A 224 17.70 -9.32 17.21
C LEU A 224 17.04 -10.00 15.97
N ALA A 225 15.82 -9.68 15.63
CA ALA A 225 15.05 -10.33 14.56
C ALA A 225 14.57 -9.37 13.44
N THR A 226 15.40 -8.44 13.03
CA THR A 226 14.98 -7.33 12.22
C THR A 226 15.52 -7.37 10.84
N ASN A 227 14.90 -8.14 10.02
CA ASN A 227 15.32 -8.31 8.66
C ASN A 227 14.45 -7.49 7.71
N VAL A 228 14.82 -6.22 7.49
CA VAL A 228 14.43 -5.57 6.24
C VAL A 228 15.45 -5.97 5.18
N LYS A 229 14.96 -6.48 4.06
CA LYS A 229 15.80 -7.01 3.00
C LYS A 229 15.38 -6.43 1.64
N ASN A 230 16.33 -5.89 0.93
CA ASN A 230 16.15 -5.56 -0.49
C ASN A 230 17.10 -6.42 -1.33
N THR A 231 16.57 -7.13 -2.31
CA THR A 231 17.35 -7.96 -3.25
C THR A 231 17.35 -7.40 -4.67
N ALA A 232 16.60 -6.32 -4.90
CA ALA A 232 16.39 -5.80 -6.24
C ALA A 232 17.22 -4.54 -6.54
N ALA A 233 17.31 -4.22 -7.82
CA ALA A 233 17.95 -3.01 -8.30
C ALA A 233 17.16 -1.76 -7.92
N ILE A 234 17.87 -0.69 -7.54
CA ILE A 234 17.31 0.62 -7.23
C ILE A 234 17.83 1.63 -8.24
N LYS A 235 16.95 2.42 -8.83
CA LYS A 235 17.30 3.47 -9.79
C LYS A 235 16.59 4.78 -9.42
N GLY A 236 17.35 5.83 -9.17
CA GLY A 236 16.85 7.19 -9.02
C GLY A 236 17.52 8.12 -10.00
N THR A 237 16.84 9.20 -10.40
CA THR A 237 17.40 10.22 -11.29
C THR A 237 17.75 11.52 -10.55
N GLY A 238 17.29 11.70 -9.31
CA GLY A 238 17.50 12.86 -8.47
C GLY A 238 18.31 12.56 -7.21
N ASN A 239 17.87 13.08 -6.07
CA ASN A 239 18.58 13.03 -4.80
C ASN A 239 18.02 11.95 -3.85
N TYR A 240 18.81 11.60 -2.83
CA TYR A 240 18.41 10.67 -1.77
C TYR A 240 18.05 9.27 -2.29
N ILE A 241 19.03 8.63 -2.90
CA ILE A 241 18.89 7.26 -3.43
C ILE A 241 19.67 6.31 -2.52
N GLY A 242 19.02 5.26 -2.02
CA GLY A 242 19.65 4.32 -1.10
C GLY A 242 19.16 2.88 -1.27
N GLY A 243 20.03 1.92 -1.03
CA GLY A 243 19.72 0.49 -1.17
C GLY A 243 18.57 -0.01 -0.28
N LEU A 244 18.37 0.63 0.88
CA LEU A 244 17.22 0.35 1.77
C LEU A 244 16.31 1.58 1.92
N GLY A 245 16.85 2.74 2.20
CA GLY A 245 16.05 3.96 2.34
C GLY A 245 16.66 5.13 1.60
N GLY A 246 15.85 5.88 0.86
CA GLY A 246 16.28 7.11 0.23
C GLY A 246 16.59 8.19 1.27
N TYR A 247 15.67 8.40 2.21
CA TYR A 247 15.85 9.31 3.34
C TYR A 247 15.41 8.65 4.64
N LEU A 248 16.31 8.57 5.60
CA LEU A 248 16.05 7.96 6.91
C LEU A 248 16.27 9.00 8.01
N LYS A 249 15.21 9.37 8.71
CA LYS A 249 15.23 10.24 9.89
C LYS A 249 14.73 9.47 11.10
N SER A 250 15.64 8.86 11.85
CA SER A 250 15.28 8.19 13.10
C SER A 250 14.99 9.22 14.19
N VAL A 251 13.93 8.97 14.97
CA VAL A 251 13.57 9.79 16.14
C VAL A 251 14.15 9.20 17.43
N ALA A 252 14.76 8.01 17.39
CA ALA A 252 15.47 7.39 18.51
C ALA A 252 16.68 6.61 18.03
N ALA A 253 17.74 6.68 18.82
CA ALA A 253 19.05 6.12 18.51
C ALA A 253 19.05 4.61 18.25
N SER A 254 19.52 4.24 17.14
CA SER A 254 20.43 3.16 16.75
C SER A 254 20.09 2.61 15.37
N VAL A 255 20.70 3.21 14.34
CA VAL A 255 20.88 2.53 13.06
C VAL A 255 21.98 1.49 13.31
N ARG A 256 21.65 0.22 13.38
CA ARG A 256 22.66 -0.85 13.32
C ARG A 256 22.86 -1.26 11.87
N THR A 257 24.09 -1.45 11.53
CA THR A 257 24.65 -1.85 10.24
C THR A 257 23.88 -3.00 9.61
N VAL A 258 23.53 -2.82 8.37
CA VAL A 258 22.96 -3.86 7.51
C VAL A 258 24.12 -4.48 6.76
N SER A 259 24.30 -5.77 6.95
CA SER A 259 25.20 -6.60 6.15
C SER A 259 24.43 -7.24 5.00
#